data_9a1f162fa88162cca1d0ae8fa8dc7725
#
_entry.id   9a1f162fa88162cca1d0ae8fa8dc7725
#
_cell.length_a   1.000
_cell.length_b   1.000
_cell.length_c   1.000
_cell.angle_alpha   90.00
_cell.angle_beta   90.00
_cell.angle_gamma   90.00
#
_symmetry.space_group_name_H-M   'P 1'
#
loop_
_entity.id
_entity.type
_entity.pdbx_description
1 polymer ?
#
loop_
_entity_poly.entity_id
_entity_poly.type
_entity_poly.pdbx_seq_one_letter_code
_entity_poly.pdbx_strand_id
1 'polypeptide(L)'
;MLRRLHKDQPASFAFTEKNLEWAQGQISKYPEGRQASAIIPLLWRAQEQEGWLSRPAIEHVANMLGMAYIRGLEVATFYFMFQLQPVGSVAHIQICGTTSCMICGAEALVAVCKEMIAPSAHAVSADGKFSWEEVECLGACANAPMAQIGKDYYEDLTPAKLRDLIGRFSGGEVPVAGPQNGRYSCEPLSGLTSLKDFESGRTQYNASVQRAVDLGDTVKRTLGTEVPILTPWLQDKVKA
;
A
#
# COMPACT_ATOMS: atom_id res chain seq x y z
N MET A 1 4.87 -5.86 -20.16
CA MET A 1 3.59 -5.17 -20.48
C MET A 1 3.84 -3.68 -20.56
N LEU A 2 3.29 -2.97 -21.56
CA LEU A 2 3.42 -1.52 -21.65
C LEU A 2 2.48 -0.87 -20.63
N ARG A 3 3.03 -0.19 -19.62
CA ARG A 3 2.27 0.58 -18.65
C ARG A 3 2.00 1.99 -19.21
N ARG A 4 0.73 2.35 -19.31
CA ARG A 4 0.31 3.65 -19.86
C ARG A 4 -0.53 4.41 -18.83
N LEU A 5 -0.46 5.72 -18.90
CA LEU A 5 -1.35 6.57 -18.13
C LEU A 5 -2.81 6.36 -18.57
N HIS A 6 -3.73 6.52 -17.63
CA HIS A 6 -5.15 6.55 -17.94
C HIS A 6 -5.47 7.61 -18.99
N LYS A 7 -6.43 7.32 -19.86
CA LYS A 7 -6.83 8.23 -20.95
C LYS A 7 -7.44 9.54 -20.44
N ASP A 8 -8.23 9.44 -19.38
CA ASP A 8 -8.90 10.58 -18.76
C ASP A 8 -8.02 11.08 -17.60
N GLN A 9 -7.60 12.33 -17.69
CA GLN A 9 -6.70 12.96 -16.73
C GLN A 9 -7.40 14.10 -16.03
N PRO A 10 -7.15 14.33 -14.71
CA PRO A 10 -7.62 15.53 -14.03
C PRO A 10 -6.99 16.78 -14.66
N ALA A 11 -7.66 17.91 -14.50
CA ALA A 11 -7.17 19.17 -15.08
C ALA A 11 -5.88 19.69 -14.42
N SER A 12 -5.66 19.37 -13.15
CA SER A 12 -4.50 19.82 -12.38
C SER A 12 -4.23 18.89 -11.19
N PHE A 13 -3.06 19.07 -10.58
CA PHE A 13 -2.68 18.49 -9.31
C PHE A 13 -1.92 19.51 -8.49
N ALA A 14 -2.13 19.50 -7.18
CA ALA A 14 -1.30 20.20 -6.21
C ALA A 14 -1.22 19.38 -4.92
N PHE A 15 -0.07 19.39 -4.26
CA PHE A 15 -0.01 18.86 -2.90
C PHE A 15 -0.86 19.71 -1.95
N THR A 16 -1.46 19.05 -0.94
CA THR A 16 -1.99 19.77 0.22
C THR A 16 -0.85 20.58 0.85
N GLU A 17 -1.18 21.63 1.59
CA GLU A 17 -0.16 22.47 2.27
C GLU A 17 0.82 21.62 3.09
N LYS A 18 0.31 20.66 3.86
CA LYS A 18 1.12 19.75 4.69
C LYS A 18 1.95 18.75 3.88
N ASN A 19 1.41 18.23 2.78
CA ASN A 19 2.18 17.38 1.89
C ASN A 19 3.25 18.16 1.13
N LEU A 20 3.00 19.42 0.83
CA LEU A 20 4.01 20.31 0.23
C LEU A 20 5.16 20.58 1.21
N GLU A 21 4.86 20.89 2.48
CA GLU A 21 5.84 21.03 3.55
C GLU A 21 6.70 19.76 3.69
N TRP A 22 6.05 18.60 3.73
CA TRP A 22 6.72 17.30 3.77
C TRP A 22 7.62 17.09 2.53
N ALA A 23 7.12 17.41 1.32
CA ALA A 23 7.86 17.24 0.07
C ALA A 23 9.12 18.12 0.05
N GLN A 24 9.04 19.36 0.51
CA GLN A 24 10.18 20.26 0.67
C GLN A 24 11.20 19.70 1.66
N GLY A 25 10.73 19.13 2.78
CA GLY A 25 11.59 18.43 3.73
C GLY A 25 12.28 17.19 3.15
N GLN A 26 11.64 16.48 2.21
CA GLN A 26 12.30 15.37 1.50
C GLN A 26 13.38 15.88 0.53
N ILE A 27 13.08 16.94 -0.21
CA ILE A 27 14.05 17.55 -1.15
C ILE A 27 15.28 18.03 -0.42
N SER A 28 15.12 18.65 0.75
CA SER A 28 16.24 19.20 1.54
C SER A 28 17.21 18.14 2.08
N LYS A 29 16.87 16.87 2.05
CA LYS A 29 17.79 15.77 2.44
C LYS A 29 18.91 15.53 1.43
N TYR A 30 18.77 16.04 0.22
CA TYR A 30 19.73 15.83 -0.86
C TYR A 30 20.60 17.07 -1.07
N PRO A 31 21.89 16.91 -1.40
CA PRO A 31 22.78 18.02 -1.68
C PRO A 31 22.28 18.88 -2.84
N GLU A 32 22.73 20.13 -2.89
CA GLU A 32 22.43 21.04 -4.01
C GLU A 32 22.78 20.39 -5.37
N GLY A 33 21.89 20.52 -6.33
CA GLY A 33 22.01 19.90 -7.64
C GLY A 33 21.70 18.40 -7.69
N ARG A 34 21.30 17.76 -6.55
CA ARG A 34 20.95 16.34 -6.47
C ARG A 34 19.49 16.09 -6.07
N GLN A 35 18.65 17.11 -6.10
CA GLN A 35 17.24 17.05 -5.69
C GLN A 35 16.40 16.06 -6.49
N ALA A 36 16.82 15.75 -7.73
CA ALA A 36 16.18 14.72 -8.57
C ALA A 36 16.06 13.36 -7.87
N SER A 37 16.93 13.05 -6.90
CA SER A 37 16.88 11.81 -6.11
C SER A 37 15.62 11.70 -5.23
N ALA A 38 14.90 12.80 -4.98
CA ALA A 38 13.63 12.80 -4.26
C ALA A 38 12.44 12.37 -5.12
N ILE A 39 12.62 12.02 -6.40
CA ILE A 39 11.52 11.72 -7.33
C ILE A 39 10.60 10.59 -6.82
N ILE A 40 11.17 9.49 -6.35
CA ILE A 40 10.38 8.32 -5.89
C ILE A 40 9.53 8.67 -4.66
N PRO A 41 10.07 9.19 -3.55
CA PRO A 41 9.24 9.55 -2.40
C PRO A 41 8.19 10.62 -2.71
N LEU A 42 8.46 11.58 -3.60
CA LEU A 42 7.49 12.61 -3.96
C LEU A 42 6.36 12.03 -4.83
N LEU A 43 6.67 11.18 -5.81
CA LEU A 43 5.64 10.47 -6.59
C LEU A 43 4.80 9.56 -5.69
N TRP A 44 5.43 8.87 -4.74
CA TRP A 44 4.71 8.04 -3.78
C TRP A 44 3.74 8.87 -2.93
N ARG A 45 4.19 10.02 -2.41
CA ARG A 45 3.32 10.92 -1.64
C ARG A 45 2.17 11.47 -2.46
N ALA A 46 2.40 11.80 -3.73
CA ALA A 46 1.34 12.24 -4.64
C ALA A 46 0.29 11.12 -4.87
N GLN A 47 0.75 9.87 -5.06
CA GLN A 47 -0.13 8.71 -5.15
C GLN A 47 -0.92 8.46 -3.86
N GLU A 48 -0.28 8.56 -2.70
CA GLU A 48 -0.97 8.38 -1.41
C GLU A 48 -2.02 9.46 -1.16
N GLN A 49 -1.83 10.66 -1.68
CA GLN A 49 -2.81 11.73 -1.60
C GLN A 49 -4.02 11.47 -2.52
N GLU A 50 -3.79 11.12 -3.79
CA GLU A 50 -4.83 10.99 -4.82
C GLU A 50 -5.28 9.54 -5.05
N GLY A 51 -4.46 8.56 -4.63
CA GLY A 51 -4.65 7.13 -4.85
C GLY A 51 -4.02 6.60 -6.11
N TRP A 52 -3.71 7.44 -7.08
CA TRP A 52 -3.02 7.10 -8.31
C TRP A 52 -2.20 8.27 -8.83
N LEU A 53 -1.26 8.00 -9.74
CA LEU A 53 -0.44 9.02 -10.37
C LEU A 53 -1.06 9.48 -11.69
N SER A 54 -1.67 10.66 -11.67
CA SER A 54 -2.09 11.35 -12.88
C SER A 54 -0.91 12.03 -13.58
N ARG A 55 -1.08 12.36 -14.86
CA ARG A 55 -0.10 13.16 -15.60
C ARG A 55 0.21 14.50 -14.92
N PRO A 56 -0.79 15.30 -14.49
CA PRO A 56 -0.51 16.53 -13.75
C PRO A 56 0.28 16.33 -12.46
N ALA A 57 0.08 15.20 -11.74
CA ALA A 57 0.86 14.88 -10.55
C ALA A 57 2.33 14.62 -10.89
N ILE A 58 2.60 13.85 -11.95
CA ILE A 58 3.97 13.57 -12.40
C ILE A 58 4.65 14.87 -12.89
N GLU A 59 3.93 15.72 -13.65
CA GLU A 59 4.43 17.02 -14.11
C GLU A 59 4.75 17.94 -12.92
N HIS A 60 3.86 18.01 -11.94
CA HIS A 60 4.06 18.82 -10.73
C HIS A 60 5.33 18.40 -9.97
N VAL A 61 5.47 17.10 -9.70
CA VAL A 61 6.65 16.56 -9.00
C VAL A 61 7.93 16.78 -9.81
N ALA A 62 7.90 16.51 -11.12
CA ALA A 62 9.06 16.75 -11.99
C ALA A 62 9.50 18.23 -11.97
N ASN A 63 8.54 19.16 -12.05
CA ASN A 63 8.82 20.59 -11.99
C ASN A 63 9.42 21.02 -10.65
N MET A 64 8.92 20.48 -9.52
CA MET A 64 9.49 20.74 -8.18
C MET A 64 10.97 20.34 -8.09
N LEU A 65 11.38 19.33 -8.85
CA LEU A 65 12.73 18.77 -8.85
C LEU A 65 13.62 19.32 -9.99
N GLY A 66 13.10 20.26 -10.80
CA GLY A 66 13.82 20.78 -11.97
C GLY A 66 14.06 19.72 -13.04
N MET A 67 13.21 18.69 -13.13
CA MET A 67 13.33 17.59 -14.08
C MET A 67 12.39 17.78 -15.26
N ALA A 68 12.81 17.31 -16.44
CA ALA A 68 11.89 17.20 -17.57
C ALA A 68 10.79 16.15 -17.26
N TYR A 69 9.55 16.43 -17.64
CA TYR A 69 8.41 15.53 -17.44
C TYR A 69 8.69 14.07 -17.83
N ILE A 70 9.34 13.89 -19.00
CA ILE A 70 9.65 12.54 -19.50
C ILE A 70 10.48 11.72 -18.49
N ARG A 71 11.38 12.35 -17.73
CA ARG A 71 12.17 11.67 -16.71
C ARG A 71 11.34 11.26 -15.49
N GLY A 72 10.37 12.09 -15.10
CA GLY A 72 9.37 11.71 -14.09
C GLY A 72 8.49 10.56 -14.57
N LEU A 73 8.05 10.60 -15.82
CA LEU A 73 7.24 9.56 -16.44
C LEU A 73 7.99 8.22 -16.55
N GLU A 74 9.29 8.23 -16.89
CA GLU A 74 10.11 7.02 -16.89
C GLU A 74 10.09 6.33 -15.52
N VAL A 75 10.27 7.07 -14.45
CA VAL A 75 10.24 6.53 -13.09
C VAL A 75 8.84 5.99 -12.75
N ALA A 76 7.79 6.77 -13.01
CA ALA A 76 6.42 6.38 -12.73
C ALA A 76 5.98 5.13 -13.49
N THR A 77 6.45 4.93 -14.72
CA THR A 77 6.13 3.75 -15.53
C THR A 77 7.02 2.55 -15.24
N PHE A 78 8.23 2.77 -14.73
CA PHE A 78 9.17 1.71 -14.40
C PHE A 78 8.78 0.96 -13.13
N TYR A 79 8.44 1.66 -12.05
CA TYR A 79 8.11 1.04 -10.77
C TYR A 79 6.65 0.61 -10.72
N PHE A 80 6.40 -0.70 -10.54
CA PHE A 80 5.04 -1.27 -10.50
C PHE A 80 4.21 -0.83 -9.29
N MET A 81 4.83 -0.34 -8.25
CA MET A 81 4.13 0.23 -7.08
C MET A 81 3.31 1.48 -7.43
N PHE A 82 3.63 2.18 -8.52
CA PHE A 82 2.87 3.35 -8.94
C PHE A 82 1.63 2.95 -9.72
N GLN A 83 0.47 3.41 -9.28
CA GLN A 83 -0.80 3.21 -9.95
C GLN A 83 -0.98 4.29 -11.03
N LEU A 84 -1.09 3.90 -12.29
CA LEU A 84 -1.25 4.81 -13.43
C LEU A 84 -2.71 4.88 -13.91
N GLN A 85 -3.60 4.19 -13.22
CA GLN A 85 -5.04 4.15 -13.43
C GLN A 85 -5.74 4.58 -12.14
N PRO A 86 -6.94 5.20 -12.22
CA PRO A 86 -7.75 5.46 -11.05
C PRO A 86 -7.97 4.19 -10.22
N VAL A 87 -7.92 4.32 -8.91
CA VAL A 87 -8.19 3.22 -7.97
C VAL A 87 -9.49 3.46 -7.22
N GLY A 88 -10.02 2.42 -6.60
CA GLY A 88 -11.23 2.52 -5.80
C GLY A 88 -11.13 3.55 -4.68
N SER A 89 -12.23 4.23 -4.38
CA SER A 89 -12.28 5.27 -3.36
C SER A 89 -12.13 4.74 -1.93
N VAL A 90 -12.48 3.47 -1.70
CA VAL A 90 -12.32 2.80 -0.40
C VAL A 90 -11.00 2.07 -0.35
N ALA A 91 -10.75 1.13 -1.29
CA ALA A 91 -9.52 0.36 -1.29
C ALA A 91 -9.09 -0.10 -2.69
N HIS A 92 -7.78 -0.24 -2.85
CA HIS A 92 -7.15 -0.98 -3.93
C HIS A 92 -6.61 -2.29 -3.37
N ILE A 93 -7.01 -3.42 -3.96
CA ILE A 93 -6.67 -4.77 -3.49
C ILE A 93 -5.64 -5.38 -4.42
N GLN A 94 -4.48 -5.72 -3.89
CA GLN A 94 -3.37 -6.30 -4.63
C GLN A 94 -3.19 -7.76 -4.19
N ILE A 95 -3.51 -8.71 -5.08
CA ILE A 95 -3.38 -10.14 -4.81
C ILE A 95 -2.00 -10.61 -5.25
N CYS A 96 -1.24 -11.20 -4.34
CA CYS A 96 0.03 -11.84 -4.70
C CYS A 96 -0.22 -13.07 -5.57
N GLY A 97 0.25 -13.04 -6.84
CA GLY A 97 0.10 -14.11 -7.82
C GLY A 97 1.31 -15.01 -7.99
N THR A 98 2.38 -14.82 -7.19
CA THR A 98 3.63 -15.56 -7.35
C THR A 98 3.51 -16.99 -6.79
N THR A 99 4.41 -17.87 -7.18
CA THR A 99 4.35 -19.33 -7.03
C THR A 99 3.79 -19.83 -5.69
N SER A 100 4.29 -19.34 -4.55
CA SER A 100 3.83 -19.80 -3.23
C SER A 100 2.34 -19.48 -3.01
N CYS A 101 1.93 -18.23 -3.33
CA CYS A 101 0.54 -17.81 -3.19
C CYS A 101 -0.36 -18.53 -4.20
N MET A 102 0.12 -18.76 -5.42
CA MET A 102 -0.60 -19.50 -6.46
C MET A 102 -0.86 -20.96 -6.00
N ILE A 103 0.17 -21.65 -5.51
CA ILE A 103 0.04 -23.02 -4.98
C ILE A 103 -0.94 -23.07 -3.80
N CYS A 104 -0.97 -22.03 -2.97
CA CYS A 104 -1.85 -21.92 -1.81
C CYS A 104 -3.25 -21.39 -2.13
N GLY A 105 -3.56 -21.13 -3.42
CA GLY A 105 -4.93 -20.81 -3.86
C GLY A 105 -5.17 -19.32 -4.21
N ALA A 106 -4.15 -18.54 -4.54
CA ALA A 106 -4.32 -17.13 -4.96
C ALA A 106 -5.25 -16.96 -6.17
N GLU A 107 -5.29 -17.93 -7.10
CA GLU A 107 -6.22 -17.90 -8.24
C GLU A 107 -7.70 -17.83 -7.80
N ALA A 108 -8.05 -18.49 -6.69
CA ALA A 108 -9.39 -18.43 -6.13
C ALA A 108 -9.68 -17.04 -5.51
N LEU A 109 -8.66 -16.34 -4.98
CA LEU A 109 -8.78 -14.95 -4.50
C LEU A 109 -8.97 -14.00 -5.69
N VAL A 110 -8.23 -14.19 -6.78
CA VAL A 110 -8.42 -13.43 -8.03
C VAL A 110 -9.83 -13.63 -8.58
N ALA A 111 -10.38 -14.85 -8.51
CA ALA A 111 -11.77 -15.11 -8.91
C ALA A 111 -12.79 -14.32 -8.06
N VAL A 112 -12.56 -14.19 -6.75
CA VAL A 112 -13.37 -13.33 -5.87
C VAL A 112 -13.31 -11.86 -6.30
N CYS A 113 -12.12 -11.35 -6.60
CA CYS A 113 -11.97 -9.96 -7.08
C CYS A 113 -12.70 -9.74 -8.41
N LYS A 114 -12.61 -10.69 -9.35
CA LYS A 114 -13.35 -10.62 -10.63
C LYS A 114 -14.86 -10.59 -10.45
N GLU A 115 -15.35 -11.34 -9.49
CA GLU A 115 -16.80 -11.43 -9.21
C GLU A 115 -17.31 -10.20 -8.47
N MET A 116 -16.62 -9.78 -7.40
CA MET A 116 -17.11 -8.77 -6.46
C MET A 116 -16.74 -7.34 -6.83
N ILE A 117 -15.67 -7.14 -7.59
CA ILE A 117 -15.12 -5.80 -7.86
C ILE A 117 -15.28 -5.47 -9.34
N ALA A 118 -14.52 -6.12 -10.20
CA ALA A 118 -14.57 -5.90 -11.64
C ALA A 118 -13.96 -7.10 -12.39
N PRO A 119 -14.47 -7.44 -13.58
CA PRO A 119 -13.97 -8.58 -14.37
C PRO A 119 -12.49 -8.48 -14.77
N SER A 120 -11.98 -7.26 -14.89
CA SER A 120 -10.61 -6.97 -15.32
C SER A 120 -9.83 -6.27 -14.22
N ALA A 121 -8.57 -6.65 -14.05
CA ALA A 121 -7.64 -5.93 -13.19
C ALA A 121 -7.55 -4.45 -13.61
N HIS A 122 -7.26 -3.58 -12.64
CA HIS A 122 -7.22 -2.12 -12.75
C HIS A 122 -8.55 -1.44 -13.09
N ALA A 123 -9.63 -2.18 -13.29
CA ALA A 123 -10.95 -1.59 -13.40
C ALA A 123 -11.52 -1.28 -12.01
N VAL A 124 -12.24 -0.17 -11.92
CA VAL A 124 -12.94 0.26 -10.70
C VAL A 124 -14.31 -0.41 -10.67
N SER A 125 -14.76 -0.82 -9.49
CA SER A 125 -16.10 -1.38 -9.27
C SER A 125 -17.21 -0.40 -9.69
N ALA A 126 -18.38 -0.93 -10.01
CA ALA A 126 -19.51 -0.10 -10.49
C ALA A 126 -19.95 0.98 -9.49
N ASP A 127 -19.76 0.74 -8.19
CA ASP A 127 -20.02 1.70 -7.11
C ASP A 127 -18.83 2.65 -6.83
N GLY A 128 -17.71 2.50 -7.55
CA GLY A 128 -16.52 3.33 -7.41
C GLY A 128 -15.67 3.04 -6.17
N LYS A 129 -16.03 2.03 -5.36
CA LYS A 129 -15.39 1.80 -4.06
C LYS A 129 -14.08 1.04 -4.14
N PHE A 130 -13.99 0.05 -5.02
CA PHE A 130 -12.87 -0.88 -5.07
C PHE A 130 -12.22 -0.95 -6.43
N SER A 131 -10.96 -1.29 -6.44
CA SER A 131 -10.22 -1.77 -7.61
C SER A 131 -9.27 -2.88 -7.18
N TRP A 132 -8.77 -3.67 -8.12
CA TRP A 132 -7.87 -4.75 -7.81
C TRP A 132 -6.83 -4.97 -8.91
N GLU A 133 -5.73 -5.60 -8.54
CA GLU A 133 -4.73 -6.10 -9.47
C GLU A 133 -4.05 -7.36 -8.93
N GLU A 134 -3.46 -8.14 -9.81
CA GLU A 134 -2.52 -9.20 -9.45
C GLU A 134 -1.11 -8.61 -9.46
N VAL A 135 -0.33 -8.88 -8.40
CA VAL A 135 1.02 -8.36 -8.22
C VAL A 135 2.03 -9.49 -8.02
N GLU A 136 3.30 -9.17 -8.23
CA GLU A 136 4.42 -10.03 -7.89
C GLU A 136 4.57 -10.22 -6.38
N CYS A 137 5.50 -11.09 -5.98
CA CYS A 137 5.69 -11.50 -4.59
C CYS A 137 5.85 -10.30 -3.64
N LEU A 138 4.96 -10.25 -2.64
CA LEU A 138 4.96 -9.25 -1.58
C LEU A 138 5.77 -9.65 -0.33
N GLY A 139 6.42 -10.84 -0.37
CA GLY A 139 7.35 -11.27 0.68
C GLY A 139 6.72 -11.99 1.89
N ALA A 140 5.40 -12.18 1.94
CA ALA A 140 4.72 -12.89 3.04
C ALA A 140 4.43 -14.37 2.71
N CYS A 141 5.36 -15.06 2.04
CA CYS A 141 5.17 -16.41 1.53
C CYS A 141 4.86 -17.47 2.61
N ALA A 142 5.32 -17.26 3.85
CA ALA A 142 5.02 -18.15 4.97
C ALA A 142 3.53 -18.16 5.34
N ASN A 143 2.81 -17.10 5.00
CA ASN A 143 1.39 -16.87 5.27
C ASN A 143 0.56 -16.76 3.97
N ALA A 144 0.98 -17.50 2.94
CA ALA A 144 0.28 -17.56 1.65
C ALA A 144 -1.07 -18.31 1.78
N PRO A 145 -2.10 -17.93 0.97
CA PRO A 145 -2.09 -16.80 0.05
C PRO A 145 -2.44 -15.49 0.76
N MET A 146 -2.02 -14.38 0.18
CA MET A 146 -2.16 -13.07 0.81
C MET A 146 -2.52 -11.95 -0.19
N ALA A 147 -3.02 -10.86 0.35
CA ALA A 147 -3.28 -9.62 -0.36
C ALA A 147 -2.73 -8.42 0.42
N GLN A 148 -2.30 -7.39 -0.30
CA GLN A 148 -2.17 -6.06 0.25
C GLN A 148 -3.47 -5.30 -0.01
N ILE A 149 -4.06 -4.73 1.04
CA ILE A 149 -5.25 -3.88 0.94
C ILE A 149 -4.89 -2.52 1.52
N GLY A 150 -4.81 -1.52 0.66
CA GLY A 150 -4.27 -0.22 1.08
C GLY A 150 -2.81 -0.33 1.52
N LYS A 151 -2.51 0.00 2.79
CA LYS A 151 -1.13 0.03 3.33
C LYS A 151 -0.72 -1.25 4.04
N ASP A 152 -1.66 -2.17 4.32
CA ASP A 152 -1.44 -3.31 5.19
C ASP A 152 -1.65 -4.65 4.47
N TYR A 153 -1.00 -5.69 5.00
CA TYR A 153 -1.11 -7.06 4.52
C TYR A 153 -2.24 -7.80 5.24
N TYR A 154 -3.00 -8.57 4.47
CA TYR A 154 -4.00 -9.53 4.93
C TYR A 154 -3.56 -10.90 4.44
N GLU A 155 -3.25 -11.78 5.36
CA GLU A 155 -2.51 -13.01 5.14
C GLU A 155 -3.36 -14.24 5.47
N ASP A 156 -2.91 -15.45 5.06
CA ASP A 156 -3.64 -16.70 5.28
C ASP A 156 -5.10 -16.63 4.77
N LEU A 157 -5.28 -16.04 3.61
CA LEU A 157 -6.61 -15.77 3.06
C LEU A 157 -7.27 -17.03 2.49
N THR A 158 -8.58 -17.05 2.59
CA THR A 158 -9.46 -17.93 1.83
C THR A 158 -10.43 -17.09 1.01
N PRO A 159 -11.08 -17.63 -0.04
CA PRO A 159 -12.11 -16.91 -0.77
C PRO A 159 -13.21 -16.35 0.14
N ALA A 160 -13.63 -17.11 1.15
CA ALA A 160 -14.66 -16.67 2.11
C ALA A 160 -14.18 -15.47 2.94
N LYS A 161 -12.92 -15.51 3.43
CA LYS A 161 -12.33 -14.40 4.18
C LYS A 161 -12.15 -13.15 3.34
N LEU A 162 -11.71 -13.28 2.09
CA LEU A 162 -11.59 -12.12 1.20
C LEU A 162 -12.95 -11.48 0.91
N ARG A 163 -14.02 -12.29 0.73
CA ARG A 163 -15.37 -11.76 0.58
C ARG A 163 -15.84 -11.00 1.82
N ASP A 164 -15.58 -11.54 3.00
CA ASP A 164 -15.89 -10.88 4.27
C ASP A 164 -15.15 -9.54 4.39
N LEU A 165 -13.84 -9.53 4.13
CA LEU A 165 -13.02 -8.32 4.16
C LEU A 165 -13.58 -7.23 3.22
N ILE A 166 -13.88 -7.57 1.96
CA ILE A 166 -14.47 -6.63 1.00
C ILE A 166 -15.81 -6.09 1.51
N GLY A 167 -16.65 -6.94 2.06
CA GLY A 167 -17.94 -6.55 2.65
C GLY A 167 -17.76 -5.57 3.81
N ARG A 168 -16.87 -5.85 4.74
CA ARG A 168 -16.57 -5.00 5.91
C ARG A 168 -15.98 -3.65 5.49
N PHE A 169 -15.01 -3.63 4.59
CA PHE A 169 -14.49 -2.38 4.02
C PHE A 169 -15.58 -1.57 3.33
N SER A 170 -16.47 -2.23 2.56
CA SER A 170 -17.61 -1.57 1.91
C SER A 170 -18.56 -0.93 2.91
N GLY A 171 -18.69 -1.52 4.09
CA GLY A 171 -19.46 -1.01 5.22
C GLY A 171 -18.75 0.09 6.04
N GLY A 172 -17.52 0.45 5.68
CA GLY A 172 -16.73 1.47 6.38
C GLY A 172 -15.93 0.95 7.58
N GLU A 173 -15.94 -0.36 7.80
CA GLU A 173 -15.08 -0.99 8.81
C GLU A 173 -13.67 -1.20 8.25
N VAL A 174 -12.65 -1.06 9.09
CA VAL A 174 -11.26 -1.42 8.77
C VAL A 174 -10.90 -2.67 9.57
N PRO A 175 -10.95 -3.86 8.95
CA PRO A 175 -10.59 -5.10 9.62
C PRO A 175 -9.13 -5.10 10.08
N VAL A 176 -8.84 -5.83 11.15
CA VAL A 176 -7.47 -5.99 11.66
C VAL A 176 -6.62 -6.69 10.60
N ALA A 177 -5.49 -6.08 10.25
CA ALA A 177 -4.52 -6.61 9.29
C ALA A 177 -3.78 -7.86 9.81
N GLY A 178 -2.93 -8.45 8.98
CA GLY A 178 -2.11 -9.60 9.33
C GLY A 178 -2.79 -10.94 9.08
N PRO A 179 -2.35 -12.02 9.77
CA PRO A 179 -2.87 -13.36 9.57
C PRO A 179 -4.36 -13.47 9.91
N GLN A 180 -5.15 -13.96 8.96
CA GLN A 180 -6.60 -14.08 9.10
C GLN A 180 -7.07 -15.45 9.65
N ASN A 181 -6.13 -16.32 10.00
CA ASN A 181 -6.41 -17.66 10.52
C ASN A 181 -6.16 -17.81 12.03
N GLY A 182 -5.79 -16.71 12.71
CA GLY A 182 -5.47 -16.71 14.14
C GLY A 182 -4.00 -16.91 14.46
N ARG A 183 -3.11 -17.06 13.46
CA ARG A 183 -1.66 -17.00 13.70
C ARG A 183 -1.27 -15.64 14.24
N TYR A 184 -0.24 -15.62 15.07
CA TYR A 184 0.32 -14.36 15.57
C TYR A 184 1.17 -13.65 14.50
N SER A 185 2.00 -14.42 13.81
CA SER A 185 2.91 -13.92 12.78
C SER A 185 3.13 -15.01 11.72
N CYS A 186 4.37 -15.39 11.45
CA CYS A 186 4.75 -16.41 10.47
C CYS A 186 5.12 -17.76 11.12
N GLU A 187 4.77 -17.98 12.38
CA GLU A 187 4.96 -19.27 13.05
C GLU A 187 4.08 -20.37 12.41
N PRO A 188 4.42 -21.66 12.61
CA PRO A 188 3.58 -22.76 12.18
C PRO A 188 2.15 -22.62 12.70
N LEU A 189 1.14 -23.02 11.91
CA LEU A 189 -0.27 -22.95 12.30
C LEU A 189 -0.57 -23.76 13.58
N SER A 190 0.19 -24.83 13.82
CA SER A 190 0.12 -25.64 15.05
C SER A 190 0.78 -25.00 16.26
N GLY A 191 1.31 -23.80 16.14
CA GLY A 191 2.10 -23.11 17.16
C GLY A 191 3.58 -23.47 17.11
N LEU A 192 4.35 -22.82 18.00
CA LEU A 192 5.80 -23.03 18.07
C LEU A 192 6.15 -24.43 18.58
N THR A 193 7.10 -25.07 17.93
CA THR A 193 7.69 -26.36 18.35
C THR A 193 9.02 -26.20 19.08
N SER A 194 9.67 -25.03 18.95
CA SER A 194 10.94 -24.66 19.57
C SER A 194 10.88 -23.24 20.11
N LEU A 195 11.84 -22.88 20.96
CA LEU A 195 12.00 -21.54 21.55
C LEU A 195 10.75 -21.03 22.29
N LYS A 196 9.94 -21.92 22.86
CA LYS A 196 8.68 -21.60 23.54
C LYS A 196 8.86 -20.66 24.74
N ASP A 197 10.02 -20.71 25.40
CA ASP A 197 10.32 -19.86 26.54
C ASP A 197 10.48 -18.38 26.17
N PHE A 198 10.64 -18.06 24.87
CA PHE A 198 10.72 -16.69 24.36
C PHE A 198 9.36 -16.06 24.06
N GLU A 199 8.26 -16.78 24.25
CA GLU A 199 6.90 -16.23 24.10
C GLU A 199 6.47 -15.37 25.28
N SER A 200 7.23 -15.33 26.37
CA SER A 200 6.95 -14.46 27.51
C SER A 200 6.99 -12.99 27.09
N GLY A 201 5.92 -12.25 27.38
CA GLY A 201 5.78 -10.86 26.96
C GLY A 201 5.14 -10.65 25.57
N ARG A 202 4.60 -11.69 24.95
CA ARG A 202 3.84 -11.60 23.70
C ARG A 202 2.64 -10.67 23.89
N THR A 203 2.51 -9.67 23.01
CA THR A 203 1.38 -8.75 22.97
C THR A 203 0.20 -9.38 22.22
N GLN A 204 -0.96 -8.70 22.22
CA GLN A 204 -2.13 -9.17 21.47
C GLN A 204 -1.84 -9.32 19.97
N TYR A 205 -1.08 -8.41 19.42
CA TYR A 205 -0.71 -8.37 18.00
C TYR A 205 0.80 -8.35 17.82
N ASN A 206 1.30 -8.88 16.71
CA ASN A 206 2.68 -8.65 16.31
C ASN A 206 2.93 -7.17 15.99
N ALA A 207 4.19 -6.76 15.89
CA ALA A 207 4.55 -5.35 15.75
C ALA A 207 3.93 -4.66 14.51
N SER A 208 3.80 -5.36 13.39
CA SER A 208 3.21 -4.82 12.17
C SER A 208 1.70 -4.61 12.32
N VAL A 209 1.02 -5.61 12.85
CA VAL A 209 -0.44 -5.55 13.09
C VAL A 209 -0.77 -4.52 14.16
N GLN A 210 0.02 -4.47 15.25
CA GLN A 210 -0.17 -3.45 16.29
C GLN A 210 -0.04 -2.04 15.71
N ARG A 211 0.94 -1.83 14.85
CA ARG A 211 1.12 -0.56 14.18
C ARG A 211 -0.09 -0.18 13.29
N ALA A 212 -0.62 -1.14 12.51
CA ALA A 212 -1.80 -0.90 11.68
C ALA A 212 -3.02 -0.51 12.55
N VAL A 213 -3.20 -1.18 13.68
CA VAL A 213 -4.26 -0.87 14.66
C VAL A 213 -4.08 0.51 15.27
N ASP A 214 -2.85 0.84 15.71
CA ASP A 214 -2.55 2.12 16.36
C ASP A 214 -2.74 3.32 15.41
N LEU A 215 -2.36 3.19 14.14
CA LEU A 215 -2.50 4.24 13.14
C LEU A 215 -3.92 4.32 12.58
N GLY A 216 -4.58 3.18 12.39
CA GLY A 216 -5.92 3.11 11.82
C GLY A 216 -6.03 3.78 10.45
N ASP A 217 -4.95 3.71 9.64
CA ASP A 217 -4.83 4.44 8.37
C ASP A 217 -4.71 3.55 7.14
N THR A 218 -4.99 2.25 7.29
CA THR A 218 -4.87 1.21 6.24
C THR A 218 -5.37 1.66 4.88
N VAL A 219 -6.56 2.24 4.81
CA VAL A 219 -7.18 2.70 3.56
C VAL A 219 -7.31 4.23 3.47
N LYS A 220 -6.75 4.98 4.41
CA LYS A 220 -6.83 6.44 4.39
C LYS A 220 -5.85 7.06 3.40
N ARG A 221 -6.29 8.12 2.74
CA ARG A 221 -5.41 8.97 1.92
C ARG A 221 -4.48 9.77 2.82
N THR A 222 -3.25 9.96 2.35
CA THR A 222 -2.22 10.70 3.11
C THR A 222 -2.32 12.19 2.79
N LEU A 223 -2.86 12.94 3.73
CA LEU A 223 -3.10 14.38 3.57
C LEU A 223 -2.00 15.26 4.20
N GLY A 224 -1.04 14.64 4.89
CA GLY A 224 0.06 15.31 5.58
C GLY A 224 -0.22 15.63 7.07
N THR A 225 -1.38 15.23 7.57
CA THR A 225 -1.78 15.42 8.98
C THR A 225 -1.60 14.14 9.81
N GLU A 226 -1.06 13.09 9.19
CA GLU A 226 -0.84 11.80 9.82
C GLU A 226 0.23 11.88 10.90
N VAL A 227 0.07 11.06 11.93
CA VAL A 227 1.06 10.95 13.00
C VAL A 227 2.39 10.45 12.41
N PRO A 228 3.52 11.16 12.62
CA PRO A 228 4.82 10.70 12.16
C PRO A 228 5.16 9.32 12.73
N ILE A 229 5.91 8.55 11.97
CA ILE A 229 6.50 7.30 12.47
C ILE A 229 7.40 7.67 13.66
N LEU A 230 6.95 7.35 14.85
CA LEU A 230 7.78 7.47 16.03
C LEU A 230 8.84 6.37 16.00
N THR A 231 10.09 6.78 16.14
CA THR A 231 11.22 5.89 16.32
C THR A 231 11.60 5.91 17.79
N PRO A 232 11.06 5.00 18.63
CA PRO A 232 11.27 5.04 20.10
C PRO A 232 12.75 5.09 20.48
N TRP A 233 13.61 4.38 19.70
CA TRP A 233 15.07 4.36 19.88
C TRP A 233 15.79 5.69 19.58
N LEU A 234 15.10 6.65 18.97
CA LEU A 234 15.64 8.01 18.74
C LEU A 234 15.16 9.00 19.81
N GLN A 235 14.09 8.68 20.53
CA GLN A 235 13.52 9.60 21.53
C GLN A 235 14.48 9.83 22.72
N ASP A 236 15.30 8.83 23.07
CA ASP A 236 16.29 8.97 24.14
C ASP A 236 17.51 9.81 23.75
N LYS A 237 17.78 10.00 22.46
CA LYS A 237 18.88 10.81 21.96
C LYS A 237 18.58 12.30 21.89
N VAL A 238 17.31 12.69 21.95
CA VAL A 238 16.87 14.10 21.91
C VAL A 238 16.86 14.72 23.33
N LYS A 239 16.96 13.88 24.37
CA LYS A 239 16.99 14.32 25.77
C LYS A 239 18.40 14.39 26.38
N ALA A 240 19.44 14.10 25.62
CA ALA A 240 20.83 14.22 25.99
C ALA A 240 21.51 15.37 25.22
#